data_9e57307cc18fe0638f64a265afc747fa
#
_entry.id   9e57307cc18fe0638f64a265afc747fa
#
_cell.length_a   1.000
_cell.length_b   1.000
_cell.length_c   1.000
_cell.angle_alpha   90.00
_cell.angle_beta   90.00
_cell.angle_gamma   90.00
#
_symmetry.space_group_name_H-M   'P 1'
#
loop_
_entity.id
_entity.type
_entity.pdbx_description
1 polymer ?
#
loop_
_entity_poly.entity_id
_entity_poly.type
_entity_poly.pdbx_seq_one_letter_code
_entity_poly.pdbx_strand_id
1 'polypeptide(L)'
;MKNRIHLTVSRKNALTWLMALCLVGSAVTRIAFAGLKGSGNEVSVWSQIVLPVAATLLYVLITLVNGKEMFYKTAIPVWLLGLYFALDPHAVLGDSPFILGMYYTCIVFYCALYTAITSGKIRYPWLLVPLLLISLGAVGYAHQYYYTASLAISATTLPSYLFVLSDYLLFGGILLLTLAIRISPAGEYHPTWGDRSDGRKVRTLAPMAQITAYFQVERNTCSNLFEESFEITNIDRYIRQKRREGLTDFGITHVLLAAYVRGVARYPQLNRFISGQKVYSRDEDIQYCMVIKKEMTVDAPDTSIKVHLNPRDTATDVYHKLNAAVESVKATQELDSSLDGLIQYLNLIPSIILKFVVWLLKLLDYFGMLPKFLLELSPFHGSLFFTSMGSLGIPPIYHHLYDFGNLPCFGAFGMKRRALEVQEDGSVVQKKYIDVKFVLDERICDGFYYATFFKHYRRLLAHPEVLDNPPEEVVRDID
;
A
#
# COMPACT_ATOMS: atom_id res chain seq x y z
N MET A 1 24.83 -0.64 -11.74
CA MET A 1 23.37 -0.45 -11.59
C MET A 1 22.73 -0.32 -12.97
N LYS A 2 21.86 -1.25 -13.39
CA LYS A 2 21.19 -1.15 -14.68
C LYS A 2 20.14 -0.03 -14.60
N ASN A 3 20.25 0.96 -15.50
CA ASN A 3 19.25 2.02 -15.65
C ASN A 3 17.86 1.41 -15.90
N ARG A 4 17.02 1.37 -14.87
CA ARG A 4 15.62 0.96 -15.01
C ARG A 4 14.80 2.16 -15.47
N ILE A 5 13.85 1.94 -16.36
CA ILE A 5 12.98 2.97 -16.92
C ILE A 5 11.70 3.06 -16.09
N HIS A 6 11.27 4.26 -15.85
CA HIS A 6 10.04 4.58 -15.16
C HIS A 6 8.90 4.76 -16.15
N LEU A 7 7.87 3.96 -16.04
CA LEU A 7 6.63 4.16 -16.79
C LEU A 7 5.60 4.83 -15.92
N THR A 8 5.13 6.00 -16.30
CA THR A 8 4.15 6.76 -15.54
C THR A 8 2.98 7.18 -16.40
N VAL A 9 1.78 7.19 -15.79
CA VAL A 9 0.60 7.81 -16.36
C VAL A 9 0.20 9.00 -15.49
N SER A 10 0.19 10.18 -16.06
CA SER A 10 -0.10 11.41 -15.31
C SER A 10 -1.59 11.71 -15.29
N ARG A 11 -2.16 11.90 -14.08
CA ARG A 11 -3.55 12.37 -13.90
C ARG A 11 -3.82 13.76 -14.50
N LYS A 12 -2.77 14.56 -14.73
CA LYS A 12 -2.88 15.88 -15.38
C LYS A 12 -2.95 15.76 -16.91
N ASN A 13 -2.76 14.57 -17.48
CA ASN A 13 -2.80 14.36 -18.91
C ASN A 13 -4.25 14.14 -19.36
N ALA A 14 -4.71 14.93 -20.31
CA ALA A 14 -6.04 14.77 -20.93
C ALA A 14 -6.25 13.36 -21.54
N LEU A 15 -5.21 12.75 -22.10
CA LEU A 15 -5.26 11.37 -22.62
C LEU A 15 -5.62 10.34 -21.55
N THR A 16 -5.18 10.55 -20.29
CA THR A 16 -5.51 9.64 -19.19
C THR A 16 -7.00 9.67 -18.87
N TRP A 17 -7.61 10.85 -18.88
CA TRP A 17 -9.06 10.98 -18.66
C TRP A 17 -9.88 10.49 -19.85
N LEU A 18 -9.41 10.75 -21.08
CA LEU A 18 -10.05 10.24 -22.28
C LEU A 18 -10.01 8.71 -22.32
N MET A 19 -8.89 8.12 -21.95
CA MET A 19 -8.75 6.67 -21.75
C MET A 19 -9.78 6.13 -20.75
N ALA A 20 -9.85 6.76 -19.56
CA ALA A 20 -10.81 6.35 -18.53
C ALA A 20 -12.25 6.47 -19.02
N LEU A 21 -12.59 7.52 -19.75
CA LEU A 21 -13.90 7.72 -20.35
C LEU A 21 -14.25 6.61 -21.37
N CYS A 22 -13.29 6.25 -22.23
CA CYS A 22 -13.47 5.16 -23.20
C CYS A 22 -13.69 3.81 -22.49
N LEU A 23 -12.90 3.51 -21.46
CA LEU A 23 -13.00 2.25 -20.73
C LEU A 23 -14.31 2.16 -19.92
N VAL A 24 -14.70 3.23 -19.24
CA VAL A 24 -16.00 3.30 -18.53
C VAL A 24 -17.16 3.23 -19.52
N GLY A 25 -17.06 3.94 -20.64
CA GLY A 25 -18.03 3.88 -21.73
C GLY A 25 -18.21 2.46 -22.28
N SER A 26 -17.12 1.73 -22.47
CA SER A 26 -17.16 0.32 -22.86
C SER A 26 -17.91 -0.53 -21.84
N ALA A 27 -17.65 -0.36 -20.55
CA ALA A 27 -18.35 -1.09 -19.49
C ALA A 27 -19.86 -0.78 -19.47
N VAL A 28 -20.23 0.50 -19.58
CA VAL A 28 -21.64 0.94 -19.59
C VAL A 28 -22.38 0.41 -20.80
N THR A 29 -21.80 0.50 -22.00
CA THR A 29 -22.43 -0.02 -23.23
C THR A 29 -22.58 -1.54 -23.19
N ARG A 30 -21.65 -2.26 -22.56
CA ARG A 30 -21.72 -3.71 -22.39
C ARG A 30 -22.83 -4.11 -21.41
N ILE A 31 -22.99 -3.39 -20.31
CA ILE A 31 -24.09 -3.59 -19.36
C ILE A 31 -25.46 -3.29 -20.02
N ALA A 32 -25.53 -2.21 -20.79
CA ALA A 32 -26.74 -1.86 -21.51
C ALA A 32 -27.13 -2.92 -22.56
N PHE A 33 -26.12 -3.48 -23.27
CA PHE A 33 -26.32 -4.60 -24.18
C PHE A 33 -26.92 -5.81 -23.44
N ALA A 34 -26.38 -6.16 -22.26
CA ALA A 34 -26.86 -7.26 -21.45
C ALA A 34 -28.34 -7.08 -21.06
N GLY A 35 -28.72 -5.88 -20.62
CA GLY A 35 -30.07 -5.56 -20.22
C GLY A 35 -31.10 -5.66 -21.37
N LEU A 36 -30.67 -5.39 -22.60
CA LEU A 36 -31.56 -5.41 -23.78
C LEU A 36 -31.67 -6.80 -24.42
N LYS A 37 -30.63 -7.65 -24.29
CA LYS A 37 -30.63 -8.97 -24.94
C LYS A 37 -31.42 -10.02 -24.18
N GLY A 38 -31.74 -9.81 -22.91
CA GLY A 38 -32.36 -10.81 -22.03
C GLY A 38 -31.41 -11.96 -21.65
N SER A 39 -31.80 -12.80 -20.69
CA SER A 39 -31.02 -13.92 -20.19
C SER A 39 -30.87 -15.03 -21.23
N GLY A 40 -29.81 -14.95 -22.03
CA GLY A 40 -29.29 -16.11 -22.77
C GLY A 40 -28.40 -16.97 -21.87
N ASN A 41 -27.89 -18.11 -22.34
CA ASN A 41 -27.08 -19.09 -21.60
C ASN A 41 -26.13 -18.45 -20.60
N GLU A 42 -26.14 -18.90 -19.33
CA GLU A 42 -25.36 -18.35 -18.22
C GLU A 42 -23.87 -18.20 -18.51
N VAL A 43 -23.25 -19.12 -19.24
CA VAL A 43 -21.84 -19.09 -19.63
C VAL A 43 -21.52 -17.86 -20.50
N SER A 44 -22.44 -17.44 -21.36
CA SER A 44 -22.23 -16.27 -22.24
C SER A 44 -22.30 -14.94 -21.46
N VAL A 45 -23.11 -14.87 -20.41
CA VAL A 45 -23.21 -13.68 -19.55
C VAL A 45 -21.92 -13.45 -18.79
N TRP A 46 -21.36 -14.47 -18.18
CA TRP A 46 -20.10 -14.37 -17.43
C TRP A 46 -18.92 -13.98 -18.34
N SER A 47 -18.74 -14.65 -19.45
CA SER A 47 -17.61 -14.38 -20.34
C SER A 47 -17.74 -13.07 -21.10
N GLN A 48 -18.92 -12.73 -21.62
CA GLN A 48 -19.10 -11.60 -22.50
C GLN A 48 -19.39 -10.26 -21.76
N ILE A 49 -19.87 -10.32 -20.51
CA ILE A 49 -20.29 -9.14 -19.77
C ILE A 49 -19.49 -8.98 -18.48
N VAL A 50 -19.53 -9.95 -17.59
CA VAL A 50 -18.95 -9.79 -16.25
C VAL A 50 -17.42 -9.63 -16.33
N LEU A 51 -16.75 -10.43 -17.12
CA LEU A 51 -15.29 -10.44 -17.24
C LEU A 51 -14.75 -9.12 -17.84
N PRO A 52 -15.23 -8.61 -19.00
CA PRO A 52 -14.75 -7.35 -19.54
C PRO A 52 -15.14 -6.14 -18.70
N VAL A 53 -16.33 -6.13 -18.10
CA VAL A 53 -16.75 -5.04 -17.21
C VAL A 53 -15.87 -5.00 -15.95
N ALA A 54 -15.67 -6.13 -15.29
CA ALA A 54 -14.82 -6.22 -14.10
C ALA A 54 -13.37 -5.85 -14.41
N ALA A 55 -12.80 -6.38 -15.51
CA ALA A 55 -11.45 -6.04 -15.93
C ALA A 55 -11.27 -4.56 -16.25
N THR A 56 -12.24 -3.97 -16.93
CA THR A 56 -12.22 -2.54 -17.30
C THR A 56 -12.31 -1.64 -16.07
N LEU A 57 -13.23 -1.91 -15.16
CA LEU A 57 -13.37 -1.15 -13.92
C LEU A 57 -12.14 -1.30 -13.03
N LEU A 58 -11.61 -2.51 -12.90
CA LEU A 58 -10.38 -2.77 -12.15
C LEU A 58 -9.19 -2.03 -12.75
N TYR A 59 -9.08 -1.99 -14.07
CA TYR A 59 -8.05 -1.26 -14.77
C TYR A 59 -8.10 0.24 -14.48
N VAL A 60 -9.28 0.85 -14.62
CA VAL A 60 -9.51 2.27 -14.30
C VAL A 60 -9.17 2.55 -12.85
N LEU A 61 -9.66 1.71 -11.93
CA LEU A 61 -9.39 1.86 -10.51
C LEU A 61 -7.89 1.84 -10.20
N ILE A 62 -7.17 0.84 -10.68
CA ILE A 62 -5.71 0.71 -10.44
C ILE A 62 -4.97 1.92 -11.05
N THR A 63 -5.32 2.33 -12.26
CA THR A 63 -4.61 3.41 -12.95
C THR A 63 -4.87 4.77 -12.32
N LEU A 64 -6.12 5.09 -11.99
CA LEU A 64 -6.49 6.41 -11.48
C LEU A 64 -6.26 6.55 -9.98
N VAL A 65 -6.48 5.51 -9.20
CA VAL A 65 -6.40 5.57 -7.74
C VAL A 65 -4.96 5.39 -7.24
N ASN A 66 -4.25 4.38 -7.73
CA ASN A 66 -2.87 4.11 -7.31
C ASN A 66 -1.82 4.98 -8.00
N GLY A 67 -2.19 5.68 -9.06
CA GLY A 67 -1.32 6.64 -9.73
C GLY A 67 -0.06 6.01 -10.36
N LYS A 68 1.05 6.79 -10.30
CA LYS A 68 2.28 6.50 -11.04
C LYS A 68 3.01 5.21 -10.64
N GLU A 69 2.97 4.84 -9.36
CA GLU A 69 3.90 3.86 -8.77
C GLU A 69 3.47 2.40 -8.94
N MET A 70 2.19 2.16 -9.29
CA MET A 70 1.60 0.83 -9.30
C MET A 70 1.12 0.40 -10.69
N PHE A 71 1.60 1.08 -11.72
CA PHE A 71 1.14 0.86 -13.09
C PHE A 71 1.32 -0.58 -13.59
N TYR A 72 2.37 -1.28 -13.16
CA TYR A 72 2.58 -2.68 -13.50
C TYR A 72 1.46 -3.63 -13.03
N LYS A 73 0.68 -3.25 -12.00
CA LYS A 73 -0.47 -4.06 -11.55
C LYS A 73 -1.62 -4.05 -12.53
N THR A 74 -1.64 -3.10 -13.46
CA THR A 74 -2.61 -3.09 -14.55
C THR A 74 -2.45 -4.28 -15.50
N ALA A 75 -1.35 -5.03 -15.41
CA ALA A 75 -1.20 -6.27 -16.16
C ALA A 75 -2.29 -7.31 -15.79
N ILE A 76 -2.78 -7.33 -14.55
CA ILE A 76 -3.83 -8.27 -14.11
C ILE A 76 -5.12 -8.06 -14.93
N PRO A 77 -5.73 -6.85 -14.97
CA PRO A 77 -6.91 -6.63 -15.80
C PRO A 77 -6.65 -6.79 -17.29
N VAL A 78 -5.42 -6.50 -17.77
CA VAL A 78 -5.08 -6.75 -19.18
C VAL A 78 -5.10 -8.24 -19.52
N TRP A 79 -4.60 -9.11 -18.62
CA TRP A 79 -4.72 -10.56 -18.80
C TRP A 79 -6.17 -11.05 -18.71
N LEU A 80 -7.00 -10.47 -17.84
CA LEU A 80 -8.43 -10.78 -17.79
C LEU A 80 -9.15 -10.38 -19.08
N LEU A 81 -8.80 -9.23 -19.67
CA LEU A 81 -9.29 -8.84 -21.00
C LEU A 81 -8.78 -9.78 -22.10
N GLY A 82 -7.51 -10.20 -22.02
CA GLY A 82 -6.96 -11.20 -22.94
C GLY A 82 -7.73 -12.52 -22.87
N LEU A 83 -8.09 -12.97 -21.68
CA LEU A 83 -8.94 -14.14 -21.48
C LEU A 83 -10.36 -13.95 -22.09
N TYR A 84 -10.97 -12.77 -21.88
CA TYR A 84 -12.24 -12.44 -22.52
C TYR A 84 -12.14 -12.55 -24.05
N PHE A 85 -11.13 -11.92 -24.66
CA PHE A 85 -10.93 -11.99 -26.10
C PHE A 85 -10.57 -13.38 -26.59
N ALA A 86 -10.01 -14.25 -25.74
CA ALA A 86 -9.77 -15.65 -26.08
C ALA A 86 -11.06 -16.48 -26.05
N LEU A 87 -12.03 -16.15 -25.22
CA LEU A 87 -13.28 -16.89 -25.07
C LEU A 87 -14.39 -16.43 -26.04
N ASP A 88 -14.42 -15.14 -26.37
CA ASP A 88 -15.49 -14.52 -27.19
C ASP A 88 -15.45 -14.89 -28.68
N PRO A 89 -14.28 -15.03 -29.35
CA PRO A 89 -14.21 -15.22 -30.79
C PRO A 89 -14.64 -16.58 -31.31
N HIS A 90 -14.79 -17.57 -30.45
CA HIS A 90 -15.18 -18.92 -30.91
C HIS A 90 -16.49 -18.96 -31.71
N ALA A 91 -17.41 -18.04 -31.39
CA ALA A 91 -18.66 -17.92 -32.14
C ALA A 91 -18.51 -17.13 -33.46
N VAL A 92 -17.41 -16.40 -33.62
CA VAL A 92 -17.26 -15.34 -34.64
C VAL A 92 -16.22 -15.69 -35.72
N LEU A 93 -15.08 -16.28 -35.32
CA LEU A 93 -13.97 -16.52 -36.24
C LEU A 93 -14.11 -17.81 -37.06
N GLY A 94 -15.20 -18.55 -36.87
CA GLY A 94 -15.53 -19.71 -37.67
C GLY A 94 -14.40 -20.75 -37.74
N ASP A 95 -14.44 -21.58 -38.76
CA ASP A 95 -13.63 -22.79 -38.88
C ASP A 95 -12.21 -22.62 -39.46
N SER A 96 -11.64 -21.40 -39.42
CA SER A 96 -10.27 -21.20 -39.89
C SER A 96 -9.24 -21.30 -38.75
N PRO A 97 -8.56 -22.45 -38.56
CA PRO A 97 -7.57 -22.61 -37.50
C PRO A 97 -6.39 -21.62 -37.58
N PHE A 98 -6.08 -21.17 -38.79
CA PHE A 98 -4.96 -20.26 -39.01
C PHE A 98 -5.28 -18.84 -38.47
N ILE A 99 -6.47 -18.30 -38.74
CA ILE A 99 -6.89 -16.98 -38.27
C ILE A 99 -7.06 -16.99 -36.74
N LEU A 100 -7.65 -18.03 -36.19
CA LEU A 100 -7.77 -18.26 -34.75
C LEU A 100 -6.40 -18.33 -34.08
N GLY A 101 -5.48 -19.11 -34.62
CA GLY A 101 -4.13 -19.25 -34.09
C GLY A 101 -3.35 -17.93 -34.11
N MET A 102 -3.46 -17.15 -35.18
CA MET A 102 -2.86 -15.81 -35.26
C MET A 102 -3.46 -14.85 -34.24
N TYR A 103 -4.77 -14.85 -34.11
CA TYR A 103 -5.49 -14.00 -33.16
C TYR A 103 -5.08 -14.29 -31.70
N TYR A 104 -5.11 -15.54 -31.27
CA TYR A 104 -4.69 -15.92 -29.92
C TYR A 104 -3.22 -15.61 -29.66
N THR A 105 -2.37 -15.86 -30.65
CA THR A 105 -0.95 -15.51 -30.56
C THR A 105 -0.77 -14.02 -30.32
N CYS A 106 -1.47 -13.16 -31.07
CA CYS A 106 -1.41 -11.70 -30.89
C CYS A 106 -1.87 -11.29 -29.49
N ILE A 107 -2.98 -11.87 -28.96
CA ILE A 107 -3.46 -11.55 -27.63
C ILE A 107 -2.44 -11.94 -26.56
N VAL A 108 -1.91 -13.17 -26.61
CA VAL A 108 -0.91 -13.65 -25.65
C VAL A 108 0.35 -12.79 -25.70
N PHE A 109 0.84 -12.47 -26.91
CA PHE A 109 2.00 -11.59 -27.08
C PHE A 109 1.74 -10.20 -26.53
N TYR A 110 0.55 -9.62 -26.78
CA TYR A 110 0.17 -8.32 -26.24
C TYR A 110 0.18 -8.32 -24.71
N CYS A 111 -0.46 -9.28 -24.08
CA CYS A 111 -0.50 -9.42 -22.63
C CYS A 111 0.90 -9.63 -22.03
N ALA A 112 1.71 -10.51 -22.64
CA ALA A 112 3.07 -10.77 -22.20
C ALA A 112 3.98 -9.55 -22.35
N LEU A 113 3.90 -8.86 -23.49
CA LEU A 113 4.68 -7.65 -23.76
C LEU A 113 4.25 -6.51 -22.83
N TYR A 114 2.94 -6.30 -22.62
CA TYR A 114 2.42 -5.34 -21.65
C TYR A 114 2.96 -5.62 -20.25
N THR A 115 2.91 -6.88 -19.81
CA THR A 115 3.45 -7.29 -18.51
C THR A 115 4.95 -7.02 -18.41
N ALA A 116 5.71 -7.34 -19.46
CA ALA A 116 7.16 -7.12 -19.50
C ALA A 116 7.53 -5.63 -19.48
N ILE A 117 6.78 -4.78 -20.17
CA ILE A 117 6.95 -3.32 -20.16
C ILE A 117 6.60 -2.75 -18.79
N THR A 118 5.43 -3.07 -18.27
CA THR A 118 4.96 -2.54 -16.99
C THR A 118 5.75 -3.05 -15.78
N SER A 119 6.39 -4.22 -15.90
CA SER A 119 7.36 -4.74 -14.91
C SER A 119 8.78 -4.19 -15.08
N GLY A 120 9.01 -3.29 -16.03
CA GLY A 120 10.31 -2.67 -16.29
C GLY A 120 11.36 -3.58 -16.95
N LYS A 121 10.95 -4.75 -17.46
CA LYS A 121 11.86 -5.68 -18.16
C LYS A 121 12.17 -5.24 -19.59
N ILE A 122 11.25 -4.57 -20.26
CA ILE A 122 11.40 -4.05 -21.62
C ILE A 122 11.27 -2.52 -21.62
N ARG A 123 12.12 -1.85 -22.38
CA ARG A 123 12.25 -0.38 -22.38
C ARG A 123 11.36 0.33 -23.41
N TYR A 124 10.77 -0.40 -24.35
CA TYR A 124 10.15 0.18 -25.55
C TYR A 124 8.62 -0.02 -25.53
N PRO A 125 7.85 0.87 -24.86
CA PRO A 125 6.40 0.74 -24.81
C PRO A 125 5.73 0.90 -26.17
N TRP A 126 6.37 1.59 -27.14
CA TRP A 126 5.86 1.76 -28.48
C TRP A 126 5.65 0.44 -29.24
N LEU A 127 6.32 -0.66 -28.83
CA LEU A 127 6.09 -1.99 -29.39
C LEU A 127 4.67 -2.52 -29.19
N LEU A 128 3.92 -1.98 -28.21
CA LEU A 128 2.52 -2.32 -28.01
C LEU A 128 1.63 -1.80 -29.15
N VAL A 129 2.00 -0.70 -29.81
CA VAL A 129 1.18 -0.07 -30.83
C VAL A 129 0.95 -0.96 -32.05
N PRO A 130 2.00 -1.47 -32.74
CA PRO A 130 1.79 -2.34 -33.89
C PRO A 130 1.07 -3.63 -33.52
N LEU A 131 1.36 -4.21 -32.36
CA LEU A 131 0.70 -5.43 -31.90
C LEU A 131 -0.77 -5.19 -31.60
N LEU A 132 -1.11 -4.04 -31.00
CA LEU A 132 -2.49 -3.63 -30.78
C LEU A 132 -3.23 -3.40 -32.11
N LEU A 133 -2.60 -2.73 -33.09
CA LEU A 133 -3.19 -2.49 -34.40
C LEU A 133 -3.47 -3.79 -35.16
N ILE A 134 -2.57 -4.79 -35.06
CA ILE A 134 -2.78 -6.12 -35.65
C ILE A 134 -3.97 -6.80 -34.94
N SER A 135 -4.06 -6.73 -33.62
CA SER A 135 -5.16 -7.31 -32.85
C SER A 135 -6.50 -6.61 -33.18
N LEU A 136 -6.50 -5.28 -33.32
CA LEU A 136 -7.67 -4.51 -33.78
C LEU A 136 -8.09 -4.88 -35.20
N GLY A 137 -7.14 -5.04 -36.09
CA GLY A 137 -7.42 -5.46 -37.47
C GLY A 137 -8.05 -6.87 -37.52
N ALA A 138 -7.55 -7.78 -36.71
CA ALA A 138 -8.09 -9.14 -36.59
C ALA A 138 -9.53 -9.13 -36.03
N VAL A 139 -9.78 -8.34 -34.98
CA VAL A 139 -11.12 -8.18 -34.39
C VAL A 139 -12.06 -7.49 -35.38
N GLY A 140 -11.62 -6.41 -36.03
CA GLY A 140 -12.42 -5.72 -37.06
C GLY A 140 -12.80 -6.64 -38.21
N TYR A 141 -11.86 -7.46 -38.69
CA TYR A 141 -12.13 -8.46 -39.72
C TYR A 141 -13.14 -9.52 -39.24
N ALA A 142 -12.98 -10.01 -38.01
CA ALA A 142 -13.90 -10.97 -37.42
C ALA A 142 -15.31 -10.37 -37.27
N HIS A 143 -15.43 -9.13 -36.81
CA HIS A 143 -16.70 -8.44 -36.73
C HIS A 143 -17.34 -8.25 -38.11
N GLN A 144 -16.56 -7.84 -39.10
CA GLN A 144 -17.04 -7.69 -40.46
C GLN A 144 -17.54 -9.03 -41.04
N TYR A 145 -16.81 -10.11 -40.81
CA TYR A 145 -17.20 -11.45 -41.23
C TYR A 145 -18.50 -11.90 -40.54
N TYR A 146 -18.59 -11.69 -39.22
CA TYR A 146 -19.81 -11.98 -38.46
C TYR A 146 -21.02 -11.17 -39.01
N TYR A 147 -20.83 -9.88 -39.28
CA TYR A 147 -21.87 -9.03 -39.88
C TYR A 147 -22.25 -9.51 -41.26
N THR A 148 -21.32 -9.89 -42.10
CA THR A 148 -21.62 -10.37 -43.44
C THR A 148 -22.25 -11.76 -43.44
N ALA A 149 -21.89 -12.63 -42.54
CA ALA A 149 -22.44 -13.98 -42.40
C ALA A 149 -23.77 -14.00 -41.65
N SER A 150 -24.00 -13.10 -40.69
CA SER A 150 -25.22 -12.97 -39.89
C SER A 150 -26.21 -11.96 -40.46
N LEU A 151 -25.86 -11.23 -41.52
CA LEU A 151 -26.66 -10.18 -42.17
C LEU A 151 -28.00 -10.66 -42.70
N ALA A 152 -28.25 -11.96 -42.75
CA ALA A 152 -29.56 -12.47 -43.04
C ALA A 152 -30.60 -12.18 -41.93
N ILE A 153 -30.17 -11.83 -40.70
CA ILE A 153 -31.13 -11.90 -39.57
C ILE A 153 -31.22 -10.65 -38.70
N SER A 154 -30.24 -9.73 -38.51
CA SER A 154 -30.49 -8.58 -37.61
C SER A 154 -29.35 -7.55 -37.40
N ALA A 155 -28.60 -7.20 -38.42
CA ALA A 155 -27.49 -6.19 -38.31
C ALA A 155 -27.98 -4.76 -37.92
N THR A 156 -29.28 -4.53 -37.77
CA THR A 156 -29.87 -3.22 -37.49
C THR A 156 -30.47 -3.09 -36.10
N THR A 157 -30.19 -4.00 -35.18
CA THR A 157 -30.74 -3.92 -33.83
C THR A 157 -29.85 -3.12 -32.90
N LEU A 158 -30.45 -2.27 -32.06
CA LEU A 158 -29.73 -1.47 -31.05
C LEU A 158 -28.77 -2.29 -30.19
N PRO A 159 -29.08 -3.50 -29.70
CA PRO A 159 -28.14 -4.33 -28.96
C PRO A 159 -26.83 -4.63 -29.70
N SER A 160 -26.90 -4.91 -31.00
CA SER A 160 -25.72 -5.22 -31.83
C SER A 160 -24.79 -4.02 -31.94
N TYR A 161 -25.33 -2.82 -32.12
CA TYR A 161 -24.55 -1.58 -32.13
C TYR A 161 -23.86 -1.31 -30.80
N LEU A 162 -24.55 -1.54 -29.67
CA LEU A 162 -23.96 -1.35 -28.33
C LEU A 162 -22.81 -2.32 -28.08
N PHE A 163 -22.92 -3.55 -28.54
CA PHE A 163 -21.86 -4.54 -28.41
C PHE A 163 -20.60 -4.12 -29.17
N VAL A 164 -20.74 -3.75 -30.46
CA VAL A 164 -19.65 -3.29 -31.29
C VAL A 164 -19.03 -2.01 -30.74
N LEU A 165 -19.86 -1.05 -30.33
CA LEU A 165 -19.38 0.20 -29.72
C LEU A 165 -18.57 -0.07 -28.46
N SER A 166 -18.98 -1.03 -27.62
CA SER A 166 -18.22 -1.39 -26.42
C SER A 166 -16.81 -1.87 -26.72
N ASP A 167 -16.64 -2.67 -27.78
CA ASP A 167 -15.33 -3.19 -28.19
C ASP A 167 -14.43 -2.08 -28.75
N TYR A 168 -14.97 -1.21 -29.62
CA TYR A 168 -14.22 -0.06 -30.11
C TYR A 168 -13.79 0.89 -29.01
N LEU A 169 -14.65 1.16 -28.02
CA LEU A 169 -14.30 1.96 -26.86
C LEU A 169 -13.23 1.31 -26.01
N LEU A 170 -13.29 0.00 -25.84
CA LEU A 170 -12.28 -0.77 -25.10
C LEU A 170 -10.92 -0.67 -25.77
N PHE A 171 -10.83 -0.97 -27.06
CA PHE A 171 -9.60 -0.88 -27.81
C PHE A 171 -9.06 0.55 -27.90
N GLY A 172 -9.93 1.54 -28.09
CA GLY A 172 -9.59 2.95 -28.07
C GLY A 172 -8.98 3.35 -26.72
N GLY A 173 -9.56 2.89 -25.62
CA GLY A 173 -9.03 3.11 -24.28
C GLY A 173 -7.65 2.50 -24.06
N ILE A 174 -7.41 1.29 -24.55
CA ILE A 174 -6.11 0.61 -24.46
C ILE A 174 -5.06 1.34 -25.35
N LEU A 175 -5.45 1.80 -26.54
CA LEU A 175 -4.56 2.59 -27.41
C LEU A 175 -4.19 3.92 -26.76
N LEU A 176 -5.15 4.65 -26.22
CA LEU A 176 -4.90 5.90 -25.51
C LEU A 176 -3.98 5.70 -24.31
N LEU A 177 -4.12 4.59 -23.60
CA LEU A 177 -3.20 4.23 -22.54
C LEU A 177 -1.76 4.10 -23.05
N THR A 178 -1.57 3.35 -24.14
CA THR A 178 -0.25 3.13 -24.70
C THR A 178 0.42 4.47 -25.08
N LEU A 179 -0.37 5.42 -25.59
CA LEU A 179 0.08 6.78 -25.91
C LEU A 179 0.28 7.65 -24.66
N ALA A 180 -0.43 7.40 -23.58
CA ALA A 180 -0.32 8.16 -22.33
C ALA A 180 0.87 7.72 -21.46
N ILE A 181 1.46 6.55 -21.72
CA ILE A 181 2.64 6.07 -21.00
C ILE A 181 3.83 7.01 -21.26
N ARG A 182 4.42 7.52 -20.17
CA ARG A 182 5.63 8.33 -20.20
C ARG A 182 6.82 7.56 -19.67
N ILE A 183 7.96 7.73 -20.29
CA ILE A 183 9.24 7.18 -19.87
C ILE A 183 10.00 8.26 -19.12
N SER A 184 10.43 7.99 -17.90
CA SER A 184 11.25 8.90 -17.10
C SER A 184 12.64 8.30 -16.86
N PRO A 185 13.72 9.10 -16.82
CA PRO A 185 15.06 8.60 -16.52
C PRO A 185 15.16 8.07 -15.08
N ALA A 186 16.06 7.12 -14.88
CA ALA A 186 16.25 6.43 -13.62
C ALA A 186 16.95 7.31 -12.58
N GLY A 187 16.44 7.34 -11.37
CA GLY A 187 17.03 7.97 -10.18
C GLY A 187 16.41 7.48 -8.88
N GLU A 188 15.19 6.96 -8.93
CA GLU A 188 14.44 6.55 -7.75
C GLU A 188 14.10 5.05 -7.80
N TYR A 189 13.76 4.49 -6.63
CA TYR A 189 13.23 3.14 -6.53
C TYR A 189 12.04 2.96 -7.49
N HIS A 190 12.08 1.91 -8.31
CA HIS A 190 11.00 1.59 -9.25
C HIS A 190 10.30 0.32 -8.80
N PRO A 191 8.98 0.39 -8.54
CA PRO A 191 8.21 -0.78 -8.20
C PRO A 191 8.38 -1.89 -9.22
N THR A 192 8.61 -3.11 -8.74
CA THR A 192 8.68 -4.31 -9.55
C THR A 192 7.42 -5.15 -9.35
N TRP A 193 7.22 -6.18 -10.17
CA TRP A 193 6.07 -7.06 -10.02
C TRP A 193 5.95 -7.60 -8.59
N GLY A 194 4.79 -7.40 -7.98
CA GLY A 194 4.49 -7.84 -6.62
C GLY A 194 4.78 -6.81 -5.53
N ASP A 195 5.36 -5.64 -5.85
CA ASP A 195 5.49 -4.55 -4.88
C ASP A 195 4.16 -3.87 -4.60
N ARG A 196 4.09 -3.19 -3.47
CA ARG A 196 2.93 -2.42 -3.00
C ARG A 196 3.21 -0.92 -3.09
N SER A 197 2.16 -0.10 -3.03
CA SER A 197 2.32 1.36 -2.95
C SER A 197 2.96 1.82 -1.65
N ASP A 198 2.89 0.99 -0.59
CA ASP A 198 3.40 1.26 0.75
C ASP A 198 4.64 0.42 1.10
N GLY A 199 5.23 -0.32 0.14
CA GLY A 199 6.46 -1.07 0.40
C GLY A 199 6.91 -1.99 -0.74
N ARG A 200 8.21 -2.22 -0.76
CA ARG A 200 8.89 -3.13 -1.68
C ARG A 200 8.80 -4.57 -1.16
N LYS A 201 8.46 -5.52 -2.02
CA LYS A 201 8.49 -6.94 -1.67
C LYS A 201 9.92 -7.40 -1.45
N VAL A 202 10.18 -8.05 -0.32
CA VAL A 202 11.47 -8.70 -0.03
C VAL A 202 11.50 -10.06 -0.71
N ARG A 203 12.46 -10.28 -1.64
CA ARG A 203 12.48 -11.46 -2.54
C ARG A 203 13.56 -12.45 -2.19
N THR A 204 14.61 -12.01 -1.49
CA THR A 204 15.79 -12.83 -1.18
C THR A 204 15.79 -13.36 0.26
N LEU A 205 14.60 -13.53 0.84
CA LEU A 205 14.42 -14.12 2.16
C LEU A 205 14.89 -15.59 2.19
N ALA A 206 15.40 -16.01 3.35
CA ALA A 206 15.62 -17.43 3.61
C ALA A 206 14.32 -18.24 3.43
N PRO A 207 14.40 -19.50 2.95
CA PRO A 207 13.21 -20.31 2.63
C PRO A 207 12.20 -20.39 3.78
N MET A 208 12.65 -20.54 5.02
CA MET A 208 11.78 -20.60 6.19
C MET A 208 11.02 -19.28 6.40
N ALA A 209 11.71 -18.15 6.30
CA ALA A 209 11.07 -16.82 6.44
C ALA A 209 10.05 -16.53 5.31
N GLN A 210 10.23 -17.12 4.12
CA GLN A 210 9.25 -16.98 3.03
C GLN A 210 7.94 -17.68 3.33
N ILE A 211 7.96 -18.83 4.03
CA ILE A 211 6.77 -19.64 4.28
C ILE A 211 6.13 -19.38 5.64
N THR A 212 6.83 -18.75 6.58
CA THR A 212 6.34 -18.50 7.95
C THR A 212 4.98 -17.79 7.95
N ALA A 213 4.78 -16.78 7.11
CA ALA A 213 3.52 -16.04 7.03
C ALA A 213 2.33 -16.87 6.50
N TYR A 214 2.57 -18.04 5.93
CA TYR A 214 1.50 -18.95 5.52
C TYR A 214 1.05 -19.88 6.65
N PHE A 215 1.94 -20.23 7.57
CA PHE A 215 1.61 -21.01 8.77
C PHE A 215 1.09 -20.11 9.89
N GLN A 216 1.66 -18.92 10.03
CA GLN A 216 1.29 -17.92 11.01
C GLN A 216 0.49 -16.80 10.30
N VAL A 217 -0.81 -17.00 10.15
CA VAL A 217 -1.67 -16.14 9.33
C VAL A 217 -2.05 -14.86 10.04
N GLU A 218 -2.50 -14.97 11.30
CA GLU A 218 -3.02 -13.86 12.09
C GLU A 218 -1.90 -13.12 12.81
N ARG A 219 -1.87 -11.80 12.69
CA ARG A 219 -0.80 -10.96 13.26
C ARG A 219 -0.80 -11.01 14.78
N ASN A 220 -1.96 -10.96 15.38
CA ASN A 220 -2.08 -10.94 16.83
C ASN A 220 -1.55 -12.21 17.50
N THR A 221 -1.70 -13.37 16.84
CA THR A 221 -1.19 -14.65 17.35
C THR A 221 0.32 -14.84 17.13
N CYS A 222 0.94 -14.00 16.30
CA CYS A 222 2.37 -14.04 16.00
C CYS A 222 3.15 -12.93 16.73
N SER A 223 2.62 -12.48 17.86
CA SER A 223 3.18 -11.34 18.59
C SER A 223 4.18 -11.78 19.65
N ASN A 224 5.40 -11.24 19.57
CA ASN A 224 6.39 -11.30 20.64
C ASN A 224 6.17 -10.13 21.59
N LEU A 225 6.09 -10.43 22.89
CA LEU A 225 5.93 -9.44 23.95
C LEU A 225 7.27 -9.12 24.57
N PHE A 226 7.66 -7.86 24.56
CA PHE A 226 8.94 -7.38 25.04
C PHE A 226 8.75 -6.27 26.08
N GLU A 227 9.42 -6.36 27.21
CA GLU A 227 9.38 -5.35 28.27
C GLU A 227 10.79 -4.92 28.64
N GLU A 228 11.01 -3.61 28.69
CA GLU A 228 12.27 -3.02 29.07
C GLU A 228 12.08 -1.82 29.99
N SER A 229 12.97 -1.70 30.99
CA SER A 229 13.08 -0.54 31.86
C SER A 229 14.30 0.28 31.48
N PHE A 230 14.10 1.50 31.05
CA PHE A 230 15.17 2.41 30.67
C PHE A 230 15.45 3.42 31.76
N GLU A 231 16.72 3.57 32.16
CA GLU A 231 17.15 4.67 33.01
C GLU A 231 17.07 5.98 32.21
N ILE A 232 16.39 6.98 32.77
CA ILE A 232 16.10 8.24 32.09
C ILE A 232 16.86 9.46 32.60
N THR A 233 17.88 9.28 33.44
CA THR A 233 18.64 10.40 34.02
C THR A 233 19.32 11.25 32.91
N ASN A 234 19.97 10.58 31.94
CA ASN A 234 20.57 11.27 30.80
C ASN A 234 19.54 11.81 29.84
N ILE A 235 18.44 11.07 29.60
CA ILE A 235 17.32 11.54 28.77
C ILE A 235 16.70 12.81 29.37
N ASP A 236 16.46 12.87 30.69
CA ASP A 236 15.90 14.06 31.34
C ASP A 236 16.85 15.26 31.25
N ARG A 237 18.19 15.02 31.28
CA ARG A 237 19.19 16.06 31.06
C ARG A 237 19.15 16.59 29.63
N TYR A 238 19.13 15.67 28.67
CA TYR A 238 19.05 15.96 27.25
C TYR A 238 17.77 16.75 26.88
N ILE A 239 16.61 16.32 27.39
CA ILE A 239 15.34 17.04 27.19
C ILE A 239 15.42 18.48 27.72
N ARG A 240 16.00 18.69 28.93
CA ARG A 240 16.15 20.05 29.47
C ARG A 240 17.10 20.91 28.63
N GLN A 241 18.13 20.30 28.08
CA GLN A 241 19.04 20.98 27.17
C GLN A 241 18.30 21.41 25.90
N LYS A 242 17.60 20.50 25.22
CA LYS A 242 16.83 20.80 24.00
C LYS A 242 15.77 21.88 24.20
N ARG A 243 15.10 21.90 25.35
CA ARG A 243 14.15 22.98 25.70
C ARG A 243 14.82 24.34 25.87
N ARG A 244 16.06 24.39 26.40
CA ARG A 244 16.85 25.62 26.48
C ARG A 244 17.32 26.09 25.11
N GLU A 245 17.53 25.17 24.17
CA GLU A 245 17.88 25.46 22.77
C GLU A 245 16.69 25.95 21.94
N GLY A 246 15.48 26.06 22.53
CA GLY A 246 14.30 26.59 21.88
C GLY A 246 13.22 25.56 21.49
N LEU A 247 13.45 24.28 21.72
CA LEU A 247 12.46 23.22 21.46
C LEU A 247 11.56 23.03 22.70
N THR A 248 10.63 23.96 22.93
CA THR A 248 9.87 24.10 24.19
C THR A 248 9.08 22.84 24.57
N ASP A 249 8.48 22.15 23.59
CA ASP A 249 7.65 20.96 23.79
C ASP A 249 8.43 19.65 23.64
N PHE A 250 9.76 19.72 23.50
CA PHE A 250 10.59 18.54 23.39
C PHE A 250 10.43 17.64 24.62
N GLY A 251 10.07 16.39 24.43
CA GLY A 251 9.75 15.47 25.49
C GLY A 251 10.24 14.04 25.22
N ILE A 252 9.92 13.14 26.15
CA ILE A 252 10.40 11.76 26.11
C ILE A 252 9.95 11.00 24.86
N THR A 253 8.74 11.28 24.36
CA THR A 253 8.22 10.69 23.11
C THR A 253 9.15 10.96 21.94
N HIS A 254 9.66 12.20 21.82
CA HIS A 254 10.59 12.59 20.76
C HIS A 254 11.90 11.80 20.85
N VAL A 255 12.44 11.60 22.07
CA VAL A 255 13.67 10.86 22.28
C VAL A 255 13.50 9.38 21.95
N LEU A 256 12.42 8.75 22.46
CA LEU A 256 12.12 7.35 22.19
C LEU A 256 11.91 7.11 20.69
N LEU A 257 11.18 8.00 20.03
CA LEU A 257 10.92 7.90 18.60
C LEU A 257 12.19 8.14 17.78
N ALA A 258 13.00 9.16 18.11
CA ALA A 258 14.27 9.42 17.42
C ALA A 258 15.26 8.24 17.57
N ALA A 259 15.31 7.63 18.75
CA ALA A 259 16.11 6.43 18.99
C ALA A 259 15.61 5.23 18.16
N TYR A 260 14.28 5.07 17.99
CA TYR A 260 13.72 4.03 17.13
C TYR A 260 14.08 4.28 15.67
N VAL A 261 13.91 5.49 15.17
CA VAL A 261 14.29 5.91 13.81
C VAL A 261 15.77 5.61 13.54
N ARG A 262 16.66 5.99 14.49
CA ARG A 262 18.08 5.68 14.44
C ARG A 262 18.34 4.17 14.45
N GLY A 263 17.55 3.42 15.19
CA GLY A 263 17.58 1.97 15.19
C GLY A 263 17.25 1.35 13.84
N VAL A 264 16.23 1.86 13.16
CA VAL A 264 15.86 1.41 11.80
C VAL A 264 16.97 1.69 10.79
N ALA A 265 17.71 2.80 10.93
CA ALA A 265 18.86 3.09 10.06
C ALA A 265 19.91 1.97 10.05
N ARG A 266 20.08 1.28 11.17
CA ARG A 266 21.01 0.17 11.31
C ARG A 266 20.36 -1.21 11.17
N TYR A 267 19.10 -1.32 11.55
CA TYR A 267 18.31 -2.56 11.59
C TYR A 267 17.07 -2.42 10.72
N PRO A 268 17.22 -2.41 9.38
CA PRO A 268 16.12 -2.09 8.45
C PRO A 268 14.98 -3.10 8.46
N GLN A 269 15.17 -4.33 8.94
CA GLN A 269 14.09 -5.32 9.04
C GLN A 269 12.97 -4.89 9.99
N LEU A 270 13.22 -3.95 10.91
CA LEU A 270 12.18 -3.36 11.77
C LEU A 270 11.13 -2.58 10.97
N ASN A 271 11.48 -2.14 9.76
CA ASN A 271 10.58 -1.42 8.87
C ASN A 271 9.91 -2.33 7.83
N ARG A 272 9.96 -3.66 8.07
CA ARG A 272 9.21 -4.65 7.30
C ARG A 272 7.79 -4.76 7.80
N PHE A 273 6.92 -5.31 6.95
CA PHE A 273 5.56 -5.68 7.33
C PHE A 273 5.09 -6.89 6.52
N ILE A 274 4.01 -7.53 7.00
CA ILE A 274 3.35 -8.64 6.33
C ILE A 274 2.04 -8.16 5.71
N SER A 275 1.85 -8.46 4.43
CA SER A 275 0.56 -8.32 3.76
C SER A 275 0.43 -9.37 2.67
N GLY A 276 -0.76 -9.95 2.51
CA GLY A 276 -0.98 -11.04 1.56
C GLY A 276 -0.01 -12.21 1.79
N GLN A 277 0.35 -12.50 3.04
CA GLN A 277 1.28 -13.56 3.44
C GLN A 277 2.68 -13.44 2.79
N LYS A 278 3.12 -12.21 2.54
CA LYS A 278 4.43 -11.89 1.97
C LYS A 278 5.07 -10.79 2.81
N VAL A 279 6.39 -10.81 2.84
CA VAL A 279 7.19 -9.80 3.54
C VAL A 279 7.48 -8.64 2.60
N TYR A 280 7.24 -7.44 3.10
CA TYR A 280 7.55 -6.19 2.43
C TYR A 280 8.45 -5.32 3.30
N SER A 281 9.24 -4.45 2.71
CA SER A 281 10.03 -3.41 3.38
C SER A 281 9.54 -2.03 2.93
N ARG A 282 9.40 -1.10 3.88
CA ARG A 282 9.16 0.33 3.60
C ARG A 282 10.44 1.08 3.27
N ASP A 283 11.57 0.38 3.33
CA ASP A 283 12.90 0.96 3.13
C ASP A 283 13.12 2.22 4.00
N GLU A 284 13.26 3.40 3.43
CA GLU A 284 13.52 4.64 4.17
C GLU A 284 12.26 5.39 4.65
N ASP A 285 11.05 4.89 4.38
CA ASP A 285 9.81 5.52 4.84
C ASP A 285 9.33 4.88 6.16
N ILE A 286 9.66 5.50 7.29
CA ILE A 286 9.22 5.07 8.61
C ILE A 286 7.90 5.77 8.94
N GLN A 287 6.82 5.03 8.93
CA GLN A 287 5.47 5.54 9.20
C GLN A 287 5.13 5.36 10.68
N TYR A 288 5.21 6.45 11.42
CA TYR A 288 4.82 6.50 12.82
C TYR A 288 3.36 6.86 12.97
N CYS A 289 2.61 6.05 13.71
CA CYS A 289 1.20 6.28 14.02
C CYS A 289 1.01 6.52 15.52
N MET A 290 0.13 7.45 15.87
CA MET A 290 -0.32 7.66 17.25
C MET A 290 -1.76 8.17 17.28
N VAL A 291 -2.42 7.99 18.42
CA VAL A 291 -3.71 8.62 18.71
C VAL A 291 -3.48 9.79 19.65
N ILE A 292 -4.13 10.88 19.35
CA ILE A 292 -4.19 12.07 20.21
C ILE A 292 -5.64 12.39 20.56
N LYS A 293 -5.86 12.89 21.76
CA LYS A 293 -7.12 13.52 22.15
C LYS A 293 -7.02 15.02 21.98
N LYS A 294 -8.05 15.64 21.40
CA LYS A 294 -8.10 17.11 21.30
C LYS A 294 -8.19 17.75 22.70
N GLU A 295 -8.92 17.10 23.61
CA GLU A 295 -9.06 17.48 25.00
C GLU A 295 -8.85 16.26 25.91
N MET A 296 -8.27 16.47 27.09
CA MET A 296 -8.01 15.40 28.06
C MET A 296 -9.27 15.08 28.90
N THR A 297 -10.39 14.83 28.21
CA THR A 297 -11.67 14.41 28.79
C THR A 297 -12.04 12.99 28.33
N VAL A 298 -12.88 12.32 29.11
CA VAL A 298 -13.31 10.95 28.77
C VAL A 298 -14.08 10.94 27.44
N ASP A 299 -14.89 11.96 27.20
CA ASP A 299 -15.81 12.05 26.08
C ASP A 299 -15.16 12.70 24.82
N ALA A 300 -13.91 13.21 24.93
CA ALA A 300 -13.23 13.79 23.79
C ALA A 300 -12.92 12.72 22.72
N PRO A 301 -13.20 13.00 21.45
CA PRO A 301 -12.91 12.07 20.36
C PRO A 301 -11.41 11.84 20.22
N ASP A 302 -11.06 10.60 19.91
CA ASP A 302 -9.71 10.19 19.58
C ASP A 302 -9.44 10.46 18.09
N THR A 303 -8.32 11.08 17.77
CA THR A 303 -7.89 11.31 16.39
C THR A 303 -6.54 10.67 16.15
N SER A 304 -6.42 9.88 15.09
CA SER A 304 -5.15 9.26 14.71
C SER A 304 -4.36 10.17 13.78
N ILE A 305 -3.07 10.24 14.00
CA ILE A 305 -2.11 10.91 13.11
C ILE A 305 -1.08 9.91 12.60
N LYS A 306 -0.60 10.15 11.39
CA LYS A 306 0.51 9.44 10.79
C LYS A 306 1.60 10.42 10.39
N VAL A 307 2.84 10.13 10.79
CA VAL A 307 4.01 10.94 10.50
C VAL A 307 5.03 10.13 9.73
N HIS A 308 5.53 10.67 8.63
CA HIS A 308 6.58 10.07 7.82
C HIS A 308 7.95 10.54 8.27
N LEU A 309 8.76 9.60 8.73
CA LEU A 309 10.13 9.83 9.20
C LEU A 309 11.12 9.11 8.28
N ASN A 310 12.31 9.68 8.19
CA ASN A 310 13.42 9.09 7.43
C ASN A 310 14.49 8.55 8.40
N PRO A 311 15.16 7.44 8.12
CA PRO A 311 16.25 6.93 8.95
C PRO A 311 17.39 7.94 9.22
N ARG A 312 17.49 8.98 8.39
CA ARG A 312 18.48 10.07 8.56
C ARG A 312 18.00 11.20 9.48
N ASP A 313 16.75 11.18 9.88
CA ASP A 313 16.19 12.23 10.74
C ASP A 313 16.92 12.29 12.09
N THR A 314 17.23 13.49 12.51
CA THR A 314 17.77 13.81 13.84
C THR A 314 16.63 13.92 14.87
N ALA A 315 16.97 14.01 16.15
CA ALA A 315 15.98 14.25 17.20
C ALA A 315 15.21 15.58 16.99
N THR A 316 15.86 16.59 16.42
CA THR A 316 15.25 17.87 16.06
C THR A 316 14.29 17.73 14.88
N ASP A 317 14.66 16.96 13.84
CA ASP A 317 13.77 16.69 12.70
C ASP A 317 12.52 15.94 13.14
N VAL A 318 12.69 14.91 13.98
CA VAL A 318 11.57 14.16 14.57
C VAL A 318 10.64 15.09 15.37
N TYR A 319 11.21 16.00 16.15
CA TYR A 319 10.43 17.00 16.90
C TYR A 319 9.59 17.87 15.96
N HIS A 320 10.19 18.46 14.94
CA HIS A 320 9.48 19.34 14.01
C HIS A 320 8.38 18.60 13.23
N LYS A 321 8.67 17.41 12.71
CA LYS A 321 7.72 16.59 11.96
C LYS A 321 6.53 16.18 12.83
N LEU A 322 6.79 15.73 14.06
CA LEU A 322 5.74 15.27 14.97
C LEU A 322 4.86 16.45 15.43
N ASN A 323 5.46 17.55 15.86
CA ASN A 323 4.71 18.71 16.33
C ASN A 323 3.90 19.36 15.21
N ALA A 324 4.44 19.47 14.00
CA ALA A 324 3.69 19.96 12.85
C ALA A 324 2.44 19.12 12.57
N ALA A 325 2.54 17.80 12.67
CA ALA A 325 1.40 16.90 12.52
C ALA A 325 0.37 17.07 13.65
N VAL A 326 0.82 17.23 14.89
CA VAL A 326 -0.06 17.47 16.04
C VAL A 326 -0.76 18.83 15.93
N GLU A 327 -0.03 19.87 15.55
CA GLU A 327 -0.58 21.24 15.36
C GLU A 327 -1.58 21.30 14.22
N SER A 328 -1.33 20.60 13.12
CA SER A 328 -2.28 20.54 11.99
C SER A 328 -3.63 19.97 12.40
N VAL A 329 -3.65 18.96 13.27
CA VAL A 329 -4.90 18.38 13.79
C VAL A 329 -5.58 19.28 14.81
N LYS A 330 -4.81 19.95 15.68
CA LYS A 330 -5.37 20.91 16.65
C LYS A 330 -5.95 22.16 15.99
N ALA A 331 -5.35 22.63 14.89
CA ALA A 331 -5.80 23.78 14.14
C ALA A 331 -7.09 23.54 13.35
N THR A 332 -7.38 22.29 13.00
CA THR A 332 -8.61 21.93 12.32
C THR A 332 -9.76 21.93 13.33
N GLN A 333 -10.54 23.03 13.36
CA GLN A 333 -11.67 23.22 14.29
C GLN A 333 -12.85 22.28 14.03
N GLU A 334 -12.97 21.72 12.85
CA GLU A 334 -14.02 20.78 12.49
C GLU A 334 -13.63 19.34 12.88
N LEU A 335 -14.64 18.55 13.24
CA LEU A 335 -14.58 17.11 13.54
C LEU A 335 -14.06 16.24 12.37
N ASP A 336 -13.67 16.88 11.31
CA ASP A 336 -13.16 16.24 10.09
C ASP A 336 -11.64 16.05 10.12
N SER A 337 -11.18 15.12 10.97
CA SER A 337 -10.16 14.27 10.39
C SER A 337 -10.89 13.47 9.28
N SER A 338 -10.31 13.41 8.11
CA SER A 338 -10.89 12.67 6.98
C SER A 338 -11.21 11.22 7.32
N LEU A 339 -10.61 10.69 8.39
CA LEU A 339 -10.91 9.36 8.96
C LEU A 339 -12.22 9.36 9.75
N ASP A 340 -12.47 10.36 10.60
CA ASP A 340 -13.69 10.42 11.42
C ASP A 340 -14.91 10.66 10.54
N GLY A 341 -14.80 11.48 9.50
CA GLY A 341 -15.83 11.64 8.48
C GLY A 341 -16.12 10.33 7.75
N LEU A 342 -15.07 9.58 7.36
CA LEU A 342 -15.24 8.27 6.73
C LEU A 342 -15.95 7.28 7.67
N ILE A 343 -15.60 7.25 8.94
CA ILE A 343 -16.21 6.38 9.97
C ILE A 343 -17.68 6.75 10.17
N GLN A 344 -18.04 8.04 10.19
CA GLN A 344 -19.43 8.47 10.30
C GLN A 344 -20.28 7.98 9.12
N TYR A 345 -19.76 8.07 7.88
CA TYR A 345 -20.43 7.50 6.71
C TYR A 345 -20.56 5.98 6.79
N LEU A 346 -19.54 5.29 7.27
CA LEU A 346 -19.58 3.84 7.45
C LEU A 346 -20.62 3.41 8.50
N ASN A 347 -20.87 4.21 9.53
CA ASN A 347 -21.91 3.95 10.53
C ASN A 347 -23.35 4.06 10.00
N LEU A 348 -23.55 4.75 8.88
CA LEU A 348 -24.86 4.82 8.21
C LEU A 348 -25.18 3.56 7.39
N ILE A 349 -24.17 2.72 7.14
CA ILE A 349 -24.30 1.52 6.31
C ILE A 349 -24.85 0.36 7.15
N PRO A 350 -25.88 -0.38 6.67
CA PRO A 350 -26.35 -1.58 7.33
C PRO A 350 -25.21 -2.57 7.61
N SER A 351 -25.20 -3.19 8.78
CA SER A 351 -24.11 -4.03 9.28
C SER A 351 -23.67 -5.14 8.32
N ILE A 352 -24.61 -5.71 7.56
CA ILE A 352 -24.32 -6.76 6.57
C ILE A 352 -23.49 -6.21 5.40
N ILE A 353 -23.82 -4.99 4.92
CA ILE A 353 -23.08 -4.30 3.87
C ILE A 353 -21.73 -3.84 4.39
N LEU A 354 -21.67 -3.32 5.62
CA LEU A 354 -20.42 -2.92 6.26
C LEU A 354 -19.47 -4.12 6.39
N LYS A 355 -19.98 -5.29 6.78
CA LYS A 355 -19.17 -6.53 6.84
C LYS A 355 -18.60 -6.90 5.47
N PHE A 356 -19.39 -6.76 4.41
CA PHE A 356 -18.94 -6.99 3.03
C PHE A 356 -17.89 -5.96 2.61
N VAL A 357 -18.08 -4.68 2.93
CA VAL A 357 -17.11 -3.61 2.63
C VAL A 357 -15.78 -3.88 3.33
N VAL A 358 -15.79 -4.22 4.62
CA VAL A 358 -14.56 -4.54 5.37
C VAL A 358 -13.89 -5.79 4.80
N TRP A 359 -14.65 -6.82 4.42
CA TRP A 359 -14.12 -7.99 3.74
C TRP A 359 -13.45 -7.62 2.41
N LEU A 360 -14.10 -6.78 1.61
CA LEU A 360 -13.55 -6.29 0.34
C LEU A 360 -12.27 -5.48 0.55
N LEU A 361 -12.23 -4.59 1.56
CA LEU A 361 -11.02 -3.84 1.91
C LEU A 361 -9.87 -4.78 2.31
N LYS A 362 -10.14 -5.83 3.10
CA LYS A 362 -9.14 -6.85 3.46
C LYS A 362 -8.64 -7.59 2.20
N LEU A 363 -9.53 -7.92 1.28
CA LEU A 363 -9.17 -8.58 0.02
C LEU A 363 -8.30 -7.66 -0.86
N LEU A 364 -8.68 -6.39 -1.01
CA LEU A 364 -7.88 -5.42 -1.75
C LEU A 364 -6.51 -5.20 -1.10
N ASP A 365 -6.44 -5.14 0.24
CA ASP A 365 -5.17 -5.03 0.95
C ASP A 365 -4.30 -6.27 0.75
N TYR A 366 -4.89 -7.47 0.80
CA TYR A 366 -4.19 -8.73 0.54
C TYR A 366 -3.45 -8.71 -0.81
N PHE A 367 -4.07 -8.19 -1.86
CA PHE A 367 -3.47 -8.05 -3.18
C PHE A 367 -2.66 -6.75 -3.36
N GLY A 368 -2.56 -5.91 -2.32
CA GLY A 368 -1.88 -4.61 -2.36
C GLY A 368 -2.55 -3.62 -3.33
N MET A 369 -3.87 -3.69 -3.42
CA MET A 369 -4.70 -2.87 -4.30
C MET A 369 -5.44 -1.77 -3.55
N LEU A 370 -5.22 -1.64 -2.23
CA LEU A 370 -5.79 -0.54 -1.46
C LEU A 370 -5.30 0.81 -2.00
N PRO A 371 -6.20 1.76 -2.19
CA PRO A 371 -5.85 3.12 -2.59
C PRO A 371 -4.86 3.77 -1.61
N LYS A 372 -3.87 4.51 -2.14
CA LYS A 372 -2.84 5.17 -1.32
C LYS A 372 -3.46 6.10 -0.26
N PHE A 373 -4.52 6.83 -0.60
CA PHE A 373 -5.19 7.72 0.36
C PHE A 373 -5.79 6.96 1.56
N LEU A 374 -6.32 5.74 1.35
CA LEU A 374 -6.82 4.91 2.47
C LEU A 374 -5.67 4.37 3.32
N LEU A 375 -4.55 4.01 2.70
CA LEU A 375 -3.34 3.61 3.44
C LEU A 375 -2.80 4.75 4.29
N GLU A 376 -2.82 5.99 3.78
CA GLU A 376 -2.39 7.19 4.52
C GLU A 376 -3.33 7.52 5.68
N LEU A 377 -4.64 7.44 5.48
CA LEU A 377 -5.62 7.69 6.52
C LEU A 377 -5.67 6.62 7.61
N SER A 378 -5.34 5.37 7.25
CA SER A 378 -5.49 4.23 8.15
C SER A 378 -4.38 4.20 9.20
N PRO A 379 -4.69 4.23 10.49
CA PRO A 379 -3.72 4.03 11.56
C PRO A 379 -3.24 2.58 11.66
N PHE A 380 -3.92 1.65 10.99
CA PHE A 380 -3.60 0.22 10.98
C PHE A 380 -2.51 -0.14 9.97
N HIS A 381 -2.12 0.79 9.11
CA HIS A 381 -1.04 0.66 8.13
C HIS A 381 0.09 1.61 8.52
N GLY A 382 1.24 1.07 8.87
CA GLY A 382 2.38 1.88 9.31
C GLY A 382 3.54 1.00 9.76
N SER A 383 4.61 1.64 10.25
CA SER A 383 5.81 0.96 10.74
C SER A 383 5.76 0.74 12.26
N LEU A 384 5.29 1.75 12.97
CA LEU A 384 5.27 1.78 14.42
C LEU A 384 4.06 2.55 14.92
N PHE A 385 3.35 1.97 15.87
CA PHE A 385 2.40 2.68 16.72
C PHE A 385 3.01 2.85 18.11
N PHE A 386 3.04 4.06 18.64
CA PHE A 386 3.63 4.30 19.94
C PHE A 386 2.74 5.23 20.77
N THR A 387 2.39 4.80 21.98
CA THR A 387 1.47 5.53 22.84
C THR A 387 2.06 5.84 24.20
N SER A 388 1.63 6.95 24.81
CA SER A 388 2.03 7.38 26.14
C SER A 388 0.95 7.08 27.17
N MET A 389 1.18 6.08 28.01
CA MET A 389 0.39 5.83 29.21
C MET A 389 0.85 6.72 30.37
N GLY A 390 2.06 7.27 30.27
CA GLY A 390 2.62 8.18 31.27
C GLY A 390 1.85 9.48 31.43
N SER A 391 1.20 9.97 30.38
CA SER A 391 0.30 11.12 30.44
C SER A 391 -0.98 10.86 31.26
N LEU A 392 -1.36 9.58 31.37
CA LEU A 392 -2.51 9.12 32.14
C LEU A 392 -2.12 8.69 33.58
N GLY A 393 -0.82 8.74 33.91
CA GLY A 393 -0.33 8.35 35.23
C GLY A 393 -0.34 6.85 35.52
N ILE A 394 -0.37 6.00 34.49
CA ILE A 394 -0.42 4.54 34.60
C ILE A 394 0.84 3.87 34.04
N PRO A 395 1.13 2.61 34.44
CA PRO A 395 2.20 1.82 33.83
C PRO A 395 1.88 1.48 32.37
N PRO A 396 2.89 1.07 31.58
CA PRO A 396 2.67 0.68 30.19
C PRO A 396 1.88 -0.61 30.10
N ILE A 397 1.16 -0.77 29.00
CA ILE A 397 0.39 -1.97 28.68
C ILE A 397 0.97 -2.66 27.45
N TYR A 398 0.75 -3.97 27.32
CA TYR A 398 0.89 -4.66 26.05
C TYR A 398 -0.39 -4.42 25.25
N HIS A 399 -0.26 -3.74 24.12
CA HIS A 399 -1.36 -3.53 23.21
C HIS A 399 -1.35 -4.62 22.13
N HIS A 400 -2.52 -5.10 21.71
CA HIS A 400 -2.60 -6.06 20.62
C HIS A 400 -2.22 -5.44 19.27
N LEU A 401 -1.63 -6.23 18.37
CA LEU A 401 -1.50 -5.87 16.96
C LEU A 401 -2.85 -6.09 16.27
N TYR A 402 -3.21 -5.18 15.38
CA TYR A 402 -4.48 -5.26 14.67
C TYR A 402 -4.44 -6.30 13.55
N ASP A 403 -5.51 -7.11 13.42
CA ASP A 403 -5.66 -8.08 12.32
C ASP A 403 -5.99 -7.43 10.98
N PHE A 404 -6.48 -6.19 11.00
CA PHE A 404 -6.62 -5.35 9.82
C PHE A 404 -5.40 -4.46 9.65
N GLY A 405 -4.94 -4.32 8.41
CA GLY A 405 -3.77 -3.51 8.08
C GLY A 405 -2.45 -4.31 8.14
N ASN A 406 -1.34 -3.61 8.36
CA ASN A 406 0.00 -4.20 8.26
C ASN A 406 1.00 -3.65 9.29
N LEU A 407 0.52 -3.05 10.36
CA LEU A 407 1.36 -2.50 11.44
C LEU A 407 2.12 -3.60 12.18
N PRO A 408 3.46 -3.64 12.16
CA PRO A 408 4.24 -4.74 12.74
C PRO A 408 4.67 -4.50 14.19
N CYS A 409 4.61 -3.26 14.67
CA CYS A 409 5.14 -2.89 15.97
C CYS A 409 4.16 -1.96 16.71
N PHE A 410 3.85 -2.30 17.95
CA PHE A 410 3.14 -1.44 18.88
C PHE A 410 3.97 -1.25 20.13
N GLY A 411 4.28 0.00 20.49
CA GLY A 411 4.98 0.35 21.71
C GLY A 411 4.11 1.18 22.65
N ALA A 412 4.26 0.97 23.95
CA ALA A 412 3.64 1.79 24.97
C ALA A 412 4.65 2.08 26.10
N PHE A 413 4.71 3.34 26.55
CA PHE A 413 5.53 3.70 27.69
C PHE A 413 4.68 4.26 28.82
N GLY A 414 5.08 3.93 30.06
CA GLY A 414 4.37 4.31 31.27
C GLY A 414 4.82 5.62 31.90
N MET A 415 4.34 5.87 33.09
CA MET A 415 4.81 6.99 33.91
C MET A 415 6.26 6.78 34.37
N LYS A 416 6.95 7.87 34.66
CA LYS A 416 8.30 7.86 35.23
C LYS A 416 8.23 7.33 36.66
N ARG A 417 9.06 6.35 36.99
CA ARG A 417 9.20 5.83 38.35
C ARG A 417 10.58 6.05 38.91
N ARG A 418 10.70 6.03 40.24
CA ARG A 418 11.99 6.06 40.95
C ARG A 418 12.25 4.69 41.53
N ALA A 419 13.51 4.23 41.44
CA ALA A 419 13.98 3.02 42.04
C ALA A 419 15.27 3.29 42.84
N LEU A 420 15.45 2.59 43.93
CA LEU A 420 16.70 2.60 44.70
C LEU A 420 17.58 1.45 44.19
N GLU A 421 18.80 1.76 43.81
CA GLU A 421 19.77 0.77 43.37
C GLU A 421 20.98 0.76 44.27
N VAL A 422 21.41 -0.43 44.63
CA VAL A 422 22.68 -0.64 45.36
C VAL A 422 23.81 -0.66 44.34
N GLN A 423 24.77 0.23 44.51
CA GLN A 423 25.98 0.29 43.68
C GLN A 423 27.01 -0.76 44.13
N GLU A 424 28.05 -1.00 43.33
CA GLU A 424 29.10 -1.95 43.62
C GLU A 424 29.86 -1.64 44.94
N ASP A 425 29.90 -0.37 45.33
CA ASP A 425 30.49 0.10 46.58
C ASP A 425 29.57 -0.02 47.80
N GLY A 426 28.37 -0.59 47.63
CA GLY A 426 27.33 -0.71 48.66
C GLY A 426 26.49 0.55 48.90
N SER A 427 26.80 1.65 48.24
CA SER A 427 25.96 2.88 48.32
C SER A 427 24.60 2.69 47.64
N VAL A 428 23.58 3.39 48.15
CA VAL A 428 22.24 3.36 47.56
C VAL A 428 21.98 4.65 46.81
N VAL A 429 21.74 4.55 45.51
CA VAL A 429 21.45 5.68 44.64
C VAL A 429 20.02 5.60 44.14
N GLN A 430 19.30 6.72 44.16
CA GLN A 430 17.98 6.82 43.58
C GLN A 430 18.09 7.13 42.07
N LYS A 431 17.61 6.22 41.26
CA LYS A 431 17.54 6.41 39.80
C LYS A 431 16.10 6.56 39.31
N LYS A 432 15.96 7.18 38.14
CA LYS A 432 14.67 7.34 37.46
C LYS A 432 14.58 6.40 36.27
N TYR A 433 13.45 5.75 36.14
CA TYR A 433 13.16 4.79 35.09
C TYR A 433 11.86 5.11 34.35
N ILE A 434 11.80 4.66 33.13
CA ILE A 434 10.57 4.51 32.36
C ILE A 434 10.47 3.08 31.86
N ASP A 435 9.33 2.48 32.10
CA ASP A 435 9.04 1.14 31.61
C ASP A 435 8.35 1.25 30.25
N VAL A 436 8.80 0.45 29.30
CA VAL A 436 8.29 0.42 27.93
C VAL A 436 7.96 -1.01 27.55
N LYS A 437 6.78 -1.20 26.97
CA LYS A 437 6.33 -2.49 26.48
C LYS A 437 6.15 -2.43 24.96
N PHE A 438 6.65 -3.44 24.29
CA PHE A 438 6.53 -3.62 22.86
C PHE A 438 5.81 -4.91 22.53
N VAL A 439 4.96 -4.85 21.52
CA VAL A 439 4.33 -5.98 20.87
C VAL A 439 4.81 -5.98 19.42
N LEU A 440 5.47 -7.04 18.99
CA LEU A 440 6.25 -7.11 17.77
C LEU A 440 5.80 -8.31 16.93
N ASP A 441 5.61 -8.10 15.64
CA ASP A 441 5.28 -9.20 14.70
C ASP A 441 6.53 -10.05 14.44
N GLU A 442 6.54 -11.30 14.91
CA GLU A 442 7.68 -12.23 14.77
C GLU A 442 7.99 -12.58 13.31
N ARG A 443 7.03 -12.42 12.41
CA ARG A 443 7.17 -12.79 11.00
C ARG A 443 8.06 -11.84 10.18
N ILE A 444 8.34 -10.62 10.69
CA ILE A 444 9.17 -9.64 9.99
C ILE A 444 10.66 -9.84 10.24
N CYS A 445 11.03 -10.27 11.44
CA CYS A 445 12.38 -10.64 11.83
C CYS A 445 12.36 -11.52 13.10
N ASP A 446 13.42 -12.26 13.32
CA ASP A 446 13.53 -13.21 14.43
C ASP A 446 13.85 -12.56 15.78
N GLY A 447 13.74 -13.33 16.85
CA GLY A 447 14.01 -12.88 18.22
C GLY A 447 15.45 -12.43 18.44
N PHE A 448 16.43 -13.00 17.75
CA PHE A 448 17.83 -12.59 17.83
C PHE A 448 18.04 -11.19 17.25
N TYR A 449 17.38 -10.91 16.12
CA TYR A 449 17.41 -9.58 15.51
C TYR A 449 16.79 -8.53 16.43
N TYR A 450 15.63 -8.82 17.02
CA TYR A 450 15.00 -7.95 18.02
C TYR A 450 15.90 -7.72 19.23
N ALA A 451 16.49 -8.78 19.79
CA ALA A 451 17.38 -8.66 20.94
C ALA A 451 18.61 -7.77 20.64
N THR A 452 19.16 -7.89 19.43
CA THR A 452 20.30 -7.08 18.99
C THR A 452 19.89 -5.61 18.82
N PHE A 453 18.72 -5.37 18.24
CA PHE A 453 18.14 -4.03 18.15
C PHE A 453 17.93 -3.40 19.54
N PHE A 454 17.29 -4.11 20.47
CA PHE A 454 17.04 -3.55 21.81
C PHE A 454 18.31 -3.26 22.60
N LYS A 455 19.37 -4.04 22.43
CA LYS A 455 20.70 -3.71 22.98
C LYS A 455 21.24 -2.39 22.40
N HIS A 456 21.05 -2.16 21.10
CA HIS A 456 21.45 -0.91 20.45
C HIS A 456 20.54 0.25 20.89
N TYR A 457 19.24 0.05 20.94
CA TYR A 457 18.25 1.03 21.37
C TYR A 457 18.53 1.52 22.80
N ARG A 458 18.87 0.60 23.71
CA ARG A 458 19.28 0.95 25.09
C ARG A 458 20.52 1.84 25.10
N ARG A 459 21.51 1.57 24.25
CA ARG A 459 22.72 2.42 24.14
C ARG A 459 22.39 3.82 23.62
N LEU A 460 21.51 3.93 22.63
CA LEU A 460 21.05 5.23 22.12
C LEU A 460 20.35 6.05 23.22
N LEU A 461 19.52 5.41 24.03
CA LEU A 461 18.83 6.05 25.14
C LEU A 461 19.77 6.43 26.31
N ALA A 462 20.82 5.66 26.52
CA ALA A 462 21.88 6.01 27.50
C ALA A 462 22.71 7.22 27.07
N HIS A 463 22.86 7.44 25.74
CA HIS A 463 23.64 8.52 25.12
C HIS A 463 22.81 9.27 24.09
N PRO A 464 21.72 9.97 24.51
CA PRO A 464 20.76 10.58 23.58
C PRO A 464 21.33 11.72 22.73
N GLU A 465 22.46 12.30 23.11
CA GLU A 465 23.20 13.32 22.34
C GLU A 465 23.64 12.85 20.95
N VAL A 466 23.80 11.54 20.77
CA VAL A 466 24.12 10.94 19.46
C VAL A 466 22.99 11.16 18.45
N LEU A 467 21.76 11.41 18.92
CA LEU A 467 20.59 11.64 18.07
C LEU A 467 20.57 13.02 17.43
N ASP A 468 21.45 13.93 17.82
CA ASP A 468 21.55 15.28 17.25
C ASP A 468 22.17 15.30 15.85
N ASN A 469 22.92 14.25 15.51
CA ASN A 469 23.54 14.12 14.20
C ASN A 469 22.85 13.01 13.40
N PRO A 470 22.78 13.10 12.07
CA PRO A 470 22.31 12.00 11.25
C PRO A 470 23.19 10.75 11.42
N PRO A 471 22.72 9.53 11.11
CA PRO A 471 23.55 8.33 11.15
C PRO A 471 24.66 8.42 10.10
N GLU A 472 25.83 7.85 10.40
CA GLU A 472 26.95 7.75 9.45
C GLU A 472 26.56 6.95 8.22
N GLU A 473 25.77 5.90 8.41
CA GLU A 473 25.30 5.01 7.36
C GLU A 473 23.84 4.60 7.60
N VAL A 474 23.08 4.47 6.52
CA VAL A 474 21.78 3.84 6.50
C VAL A 474 21.89 2.51 5.78
N VAL A 475 21.73 1.44 6.54
CA VAL A 475 21.77 0.07 6.02
C VAL A 475 20.48 -0.19 5.24
N ARG A 476 20.62 -0.63 3.99
CA ARG A 476 19.47 -1.03 3.17
C ARG A 476 19.07 -2.47 3.47
N ASP A 477 17.77 -2.72 3.50
CA ASP A 477 17.24 -4.07 3.63
C ASP A 477 17.54 -4.91 2.36
N ILE A 478 17.60 -6.22 2.54
CA ILE A 478 17.80 -7.19 1.43
C ILE A 478 16.72 -7.04 0.37
N ASP A 479 17.04 -7.40 -0.86
CA ASP A 479 16.11 -7.30 -2.00
C ASP A 479 14.99 -8.34 -1.97
#